data_29a12fbf73a0593132aa5a1e7357b0db
#
_entry.id   29a12fbf73a0593132aa5a1e7357b0db
#
_cell.length_a   1.000
_cell.length_b   1.000
_cell.length_c   1.000
_cell.angle_alpha   90.00
_cell.angle_beta   90.00
_cell.angle_gamma   90.00
#
_symmetry.space_group_name_H-M   'P 1'
#
loop_
_entity.id
_entity.type
_entity.pdbx_description
1 polymer ?
#
loop_
_entity_poly.entity_id
_entity_poly.type
_entity_poly.pdbx_seq_one_letter_code
_entity_poly.pdbx_strand_id
1 'polypeptide(L)'
;MPTRNTMLLIALLAGFAAGAPAAEISATSGAVGLEDRDRMMQSYADYNLHLAFAQSDGAYIADVALAIRGADGRLLWRGISEGPFFFARVPGGHYQVTAEFDGKVLTKRINVSSVPGPLHHFHWKVAAQ
;
A
#
# COMPACT_ATOMS: atom_id res chain seq x y z
N MET A 1 -10.98 41.25 -26.64
CA MET A 1 -10.86 40.99 -26.09
C MET A 1 -11.16 40.09 -25.49
N PRO A 2 -11.44 39.68 -25.18
CA PRO A 2 -11.90 38.92 -24.47
C PRO A 2 -11.35 37.76 -24.38
N THR A 3 -10.99 37.52 -24.77
CA THR A 3 -10.37 36.55 -24.87
C THR A 3 -9.80 36.08 -23.80
N ARG A 4 -9.38 36.73 -23.17
CA ARG A 4 -8.82 36.44 -22.19
C ARG A 4 -9.37 35.51 -21.37
N ASN A 5 -10.30 35.48 -21.37
CA ASN A 5 -10.99 34.68 -20.62
C ASN A 5 -10.51 33.37 -20.74
N THR A 6 -10.17 33.03 -21.72
CA THR A 6 -9.82 31.75 -21.89
C THR A 6 -8.78 31.39 -20.94
N MET A 7 -7.90 32.13 -20.80
CA MET A 7 -6.96 31.78 -20.02
C MET A 7 -7.30 31.51 -18.70
N LEU A 8 -8.22 32.06 -18.28
CA LEU A 8 -8.65 31.84 -17.06
C LEU A 8 -8.91 30.49 -16.87
N LEU A 9 -9.50 29.92 -17.71
CA LEU A 9 -9.90 28.67 -17.57
C LEU A 9 -8.80 27.79 -17.31
N ILE A 10 -7.84 27.90 -17.96
CA ILE A 10 -6.79 27.15 -17.78
C ILE A 10 -6.31 27.15 -16.42
N ALA A 11 -6.28 28.18 -15.89
CA ALA A 11 -5.85 28.31 -14.60
C ALA A 11 -6.54 27.39 -13.74
N LEU A 12 -7.74 27.29 -13.94
CA LEU A 12 -8.47 26.52 -13.16
C LEU A 12 -8.04 25.18 -13.19
N LEU A 13 -7.82 24.70 -14.22
CA LEU A 13 -7.51 23.45 -14.31
C LEU A 13 -6.34 23.16 -13.52
N ALA A 14 -5.43 23.81 -13.61
CA ALA A 14 -4.29 23.59 -12.95
C ALA A 14 -4.57 23.52 -11.53
N GLY A 15 -5.28 24.34 -11.13
CA GLY A 15 -5.56 24.38 -9.81
C GLY A 15 -6.07 23.18 -9.27
N PHE A 16 -6.82 22.64 -9.97
CA PHE A 16 -7.46 21.61 -9.43
C PHE A 16 -6.72 20.49 -9.29
N ALA A 17 -6.03 20.38 -10.05
CA ALA A 17 -5.34 19.24 -9.99
C ALA A 17 -4.64 19.33 -8.72
N ALA A 18 -4.10 20.36 -8.49
CA ALA A 18 -3.39 20.51 -7.37
C ALA A 18 -4.22 20.45 -6.21
N GLY A 19 -5.29 20.91 -6.32
CA GLY A 19 -6.11 21.00 -5.22
C GLY A 19 -6.37 19.77 -4.47
N ALA A 20 -6.26 18.70 -5.02
CA ALA A 20 -6.60 17.55 -4.32
C ALA A 20 -5.43 16.70 -4.23
N PRO A 21 -4.57 17.00 -3.41
CA PRO A 21 -3.42 16.22 -3.34
C PRO A 21 -3.79 14.86 -2.89
N ALA A 22 -3.28 13.94 -3.51
CA ALA A 22 -3.50 12.62 -3.11
C ALA A 22 -2.91 12.52 -1.74
N ALA A 23 -3.50 11.74 -0.94
CA ALA A 23 -3.00 11.50 0.35
C ALA A 23 -1.64 10.94 0.17
N GLU A 24 -0.70 11.44 0.91
CA GLU A 24 0.60 10.93 0.80
C GLU A 24 0.73 9.62 1.49
N ILE A 25 1.22 8.64 0.80
CA ILE A 25 1.45 7.33 1.36
C ILE A 25 2.94 7.09 1.30
N SER A 26 3.54 6.87 2.45
CA SER A 26 4.94 6.47 2.48
C SER A 26 4.99 5.00 2.83
N ALA A 27 5.92 4.28 2.24
CA ALA A 27 5.97 2.84 2.41
C ALA A 27 7.39 2.32 2.43
N THR A 28 7.59 1.19 3.09
CA THR A 28 8.86 0.51 3.09
C THR A 28 8.59 -0.98 3.06
N SER A 29 9.49 -1.76 2.51
CA SER A 29 9.35 -3.21 2.50
C SER A 29 10.70 -3.86 2.71
N GLY A 30 10.71 -5.11 3.15
CA GLY A 30 11.94 -5.82 3.40
C GLY A 30 11.72 -7.02 4.29
N ALA A 31 12.64 -7.24 5.20
CA ALA A 31 12.65 -8.36 6.13
C ALA A 31 13.18 -9.64 5.48
N VAL A 32 14.09 -9.47 4.53
CA VAL A 32 14.80 -10.61 3.99
C VAL A 32 16.00 -10.82 4.90
N GLY A 33 15.98 -11.88 5.67
CA GLY A 33 17.02 -12.16 6.67
C GLY A 33 16.69 -11.53 8.01
N LEU A 34 17.37 -12.02 9.04
CA LEU A 34 17.09 -11.60 10.40
C LEU A 34 17.39 -10.15 10.67
N GLU A 35 18.51 -9.66 10.21
CA GLU A 35 18.88 -8.30 10.46
C GLU A 35 17.88 -7.32 9.88
N ASP A 36 17.45 -7.58 8.67
CA ASP A 36 16.51 -6.68 8.03
C ASP A 36 15.13 -6.79 8.67
N ARG A 37 14.79 -7.98 9.14
CA ARG A 37 13.52 -8.15 9.83
C ARG A 37 13.53 -7.35 11.12
N ASP A 38 14.64 -7.41 11.88
CA ASP A 38 14.74 -6.67 13.13
C ASP A 38 14.66 -5.17 12.85
N ARG A 39 15.33 -4.73 11.78
CA ARG A 39 15.31 -3.33 11.42
C ARG A 39 13.86 -2.89 11.10
N MET A 40 13.14 -3.69 10.35
CA MET A 40 11.76 -3.33 10.02
C MET A 40 10.90 -3.33 11.28
N MET A 41 11.08 -4.31 12.17
CA MET A 41 10.26 -4.34 13.36
C MET A 41 10.55 -3.16 14.28
N GLN A 42 11.77 -2.61 14.25
CA GLN A 42 12.08 -1.42 15.02
C GLN A 42 11.33 -0.20 14.47
N SER A 43 10.99 -0.21 13.18
CA SER A 43 10.25 0.90 12.58
C SER A 43 8.75 0.72 12.63
N TYR A 44 8.28 -0.38 13.22
CA TYR A 44 6.85 -0.73 13.20
C TYR A 44 5.96 0.42 13.66
N ALA A 45 6.34 1.09 14.72
CA ALA A 45 5.51 2.13 15.28
C ALA A 45 5.46 3.40 14.42
N ASP A 46 6.32 3.51 13.43
CA ASP A 46 6.32 4.67 12.55
C ASP A 46 5.27 4.54 11.45
N TYR A 47 4.62 3.40 11.35
CA TYR A 47 3.66 3.12 10.30
C TYR A 47 2.35 2.65 10.92
N ASN A 48 1.26 2.77 10.18
CA ASN A 48 -0.05 2.34 10.69
C ASN A 48 -0.69 1.22 9.87
N LEU A 49 -0.06 0.81 8.77
CA LEU A 49 -0.53 -0.32 7.99
C LEU A 49 0.63 -1.30 7.87
N HIS A 50 0.44 -2.54 8.30
CA HIS A 50 1.50 -3.53 8.33
C HIS A 50 1.03 -4.80 7.66
N LEU A 51 1.76 -5.27 6.66
CA LEU A 51 1.41 -6.47 5.91
C LEU A 51 2.55 -7.47 5.94
N ALA A 52 2.21 -8.74 5.94
CA ALA A 52 3.18 -9.82 5.87
C ALA A 52 2.74 -10.84 4.83
N PHE A 53 3.66 -11.40 4.11
CA PHE A 53 3.38 -12.31 3.02
C PHE A 53 4.08 -13.65 3.21
N ALA A 54 3.33 -14.73 3.09
CA ALA A 54 3.88 -16.07 3.27
C ALA A 54 3.06 -17.09 2.51
N GLN A 55 3.64 -18.26 2.29
CA GLN A 55 2.88 -19.37 1.78
C GLN A 55 2.21 -20.07 2.95
N SER A 56 1.23 -20.90 2.67
CA SER A 56 0.48 -21.57 3.73
C SER A 56 1.35 -22.52 4.55
N ASP A 57 2.50 -22.92 4.04
CA ASP A 57 3.42 -23.76 4.79
C ASP A 57 4.34 -22.91 5.68
N GLY A 58 4.16 -21.61 5.71
CA GLY A 58 4.96 -20.73 6.55
C GLY A 58 6.16 -20.09 5.88
N ALA A 59 6.49 -20.48 4.65
CA ALA A 59 7.63 -19.90 3.96
C ALA A 59 7.31 -18.45 3.59
N TYR A 60 8.20 -17.54 3.93
CA TYR A 60 8.03 -16.14 3.59
C TYR A 60 8.28 -15.93 2.10
N ILE A 61 7.59 -14.99 1.50
CA ILE A 61 7.74 -14.70 0.09
C ILE A 61 8.05 -13.23 -0.14
N ALA A 62 8.69 -12.94 -1.23
CA ALA A 62 9.10 -11.59 -1.60
C ALA A 62 8.56 -11.27 -2.98
N ASP A 63 8.76 -10.03 -3.41
CA ASP A 63 8.37 -9.56 -4.74
C ASP A 63 6.86 -9.70 -4.98
N VAL A 64 6.08 -9.33 -3.98
CA VAL A 64 4.63 -9.36 -4.08
C VAL A 64 4.17 -8.03 -4.68
N ALA A 65 3.35 -8.09 -5.70
CA ALA A 65 2.81 -6.88 -6.32
C ALA A 65 1.62 -6.42 -5.51
N LEU A 66 1.64 -5.17 -5.07
CA LEU A 66 0.61 -4.62 -4.21
C LEU A 66 -0.12 -3.46 -4.85
N ALA A 67 -1.40 -3.37 -4.55
CA ALA A 67 -2.19 -2.19 -4.89
C ALA A 67 -3.04 -1.84 -3.68
N ILE A 68 -3.05 -0.58 -3.30
CA ILE A 68 -3.85 -0.09 -2.20
C ILE A 68 -4.90 0.85 -2.78
N ARG A 69 -6.16 0.53 -2.54
CA ARG A 69 -7.26 1.36 -3.03
C ARG A 69 -8.06 1.88 -1.86
N GLY A 70 -8.65 3.05 -2.03
CA GLY A 70 -9.52 3.61 -1.02
C GLY A 70 -10.87 2.94 -1.03
N ALA A 71 -11.73 3.35 -0.12
CA ALA A 71 -13.07 2.78 0.00
C ALA A 71 -13.88 2.97 -1.28
N ASP A 72 -13.59 4.00 -2.05
CA ASP A 72 -14.30 4.27 -3.29
C ASP A 72 -13.70 3.53 -4.48
N GLY A 73 -12.72 2.68 -4.25
CA GLY A 73 -12.09 1.91 -5.32
C GLY A 73 -10.96 2.61 -6.03
N ARG A 74 -10.67 3.87 -5.66
CA ARG A 74 -9.65 4.60 -6.35
C ARG A 74 -8.28 4.10 -5.97
N LEU A 75 -7.40 3.90 -6.93
CA LEU A 75 -6.05 3.43 -6.69
C LEU A 75 -5.26 4.54 -6.04
N LEU A 76 -4.69 4.28 -4.86
CA LEU A 76 -3.94 5.27 -4.13
C LEU A 76 -2.44 4.97 -4.15
N TRP A 77 -2.07 3.71 -4.25
CA TRP A 77 -0.66 3.34 -4.26
C TRP A 77 -0.49 2.00 -4.94
N ARG A 78 0.63 1.80 -5.62
CA ARG A 78 0.93 0.56 -6.27
C ARG A 78 2.41 0.36 -6.29
N GLY A 79 2.89 -0.82 -6.08
CA GLY A 79 4.31 -1.10 -6.09
C GLY A 79 4.58 -2.56 -5.77
N ILE A 80 5.84 -2.85 -5.51
CA ILE A 80 6.29 -4.21 -5.21
C ILE A 80 6.84 -4.24 -3.80
N SER A 81 6.44 -5.24 -3.02
CA SER A 81 7.03 -5.46 -1.73
C SER A 81 8.27 -6.32 -1.96
N GLU A 82 9.43 -5.78 -1.65
CA GLU A 82 10.69 -6.46 -1.95
C GLU A 82 10.97 -7.58 -1.00
N GLY A 83 10.35 -7.60 0.14
CA GLY A 83 10.50 -8.69 1.10
C GLY A 83 9.16 -9.07 1.67
N PRO A 84 9.14 -9.98 2.64
CA PRO A 84 7.88 -10.46 3.19
C PRO A 84 7.13 -9.48 4.09
N PHE A 85 7.75 -8.38 4.50
CA PHE A 85 7.05 -7.37 5.27
C PHE A 85 6.92 -6.08 4.46
N PHE A 86 5.76 -5.46 4.55
CA PHE A 86 5.49 -4.18 3.89
C PHE A 86 4.78 -3.30 4.92
N PHE A 87 5.35 -2.15 5.23
CA PHE A 87 4.76 -1.22 6.18
C PHE A 87 4.48 0.10 5.47
N ALA A 88 3.34 0.69 5.75
CA ALA A 88 2.97 1.96 5.12
C ALA A 88 2.32 2.88 6.12
N ARG A 89 2.47 4.17 5.90
CA ARG A 89 1.76 5.17 6.64
C ARG A 89 0.69 5.72 5.71
N VAL A 90 -0.55 5.54 6.08
CA VAL A 90 -1.68 5.99 5.26
C VAL A 90 -2.65 6.76 6.14
N PRO A 91 -3.48 7.62 5.60
CA PRO A 91 -4.50 8.28 6.41
C PRO A 91 -5.44 7.25 7.01
N GLY A 92 -6.00 7.53 8.17
CA GLY A 92 -6.98 6.63 8.74
C GLY A 92 -8.16 6.46 7.79
N GLY A 93 -8.65 5.25 7.66
CA GLY A 93 -9.76 5.00 6.76
C GLY A 93 -9.88 3.54 6.39
N HIS A 94 -10.72 3.28 5.38
CA HIS A 94 -10.97 1.93 4.92
C HIS A 94 -10.27 1.74 3.58
N TYR A 95 -9.56 0.63 3.47
CA TYR A 95 -8.78 0.37 2.27
C TYR A 95 -9.03 -1.03 1.76
N GLN A 96 -8.78 -1.22 0.47
CA GLN A 96 -8.79 -2.53 -0.12
C GLN A 96 -7.39 -2.79 -0.62
N VAL A 97 -6.75 -3.82 -0.10
CA VAL A 97 -5.39 -4.14 -0.46
C VAL A 97 -5.39 -5.41 -1.28
N THR A 98 -4.80 -5.34 -2.45
CA THR A 98 -4.68 -6.46 -3.36
C THR A 98 -3.22 -6.85 -3.45
N ALA A 99 -2.94 -8.12 -3.28
CA ALA A 99 -1.58 -8.64 -3.35
C ALA A 99 -1.52 -9.78 -4.34
N GLU A 100 -0.56 -9.74 -5.24
CA GLU A 100 -0.42 -10.77 -6.25
C GLU A 100 0.95 -11.42 -6.18
N PHE A 101 0.97 -12.73 -6.18
CA PHE A 101 2.19 -13.50 -6.18
C PHE A 101 1.98 -14.71 -7.06
N ASP A 102 2.88 -14.94 -8.01
CA ASP A 102 2.82 -16.10 -8.89
C ASP A 102 1.46 -16.20 -9.59
N GLY A 103 0.96 -15.07 -10.03
CA GLY A 103 -0.31 -15.01 -10.76
C GLY A 103 -1.56 -15.14 -9.91
N LYS A 104 -1.41 -15.33 -8.60
CA LYS A 104 -2.58 -15.49 -7.73
C LYS A 104 -2.80 -14.24 -6.91
N VAL A 105 -4.00 -13.73 -6.94
CA VAL A 105 -4.36 -12.47 -6.33
C VAL A 105 -5.16 -12.69 -5.07
N LEU A 106 -4.76 -12.06 -3.98
CA LEU A 106 -5.52 -12.06 -2.75
C LEU A 106 -5.92 -10.63 -2.45
N THR A 107 -7.10 -10.46 -1.88
CA THR A 107 -7.63 -9.12 -1.57
C THR A 107 -8.10 -9.12 -0.13
N LYS A 108 -7.76 -8.06 0.61
CA LYS A 108 -8.26 -7.87 1.96
C LYS A 108 -8.78 -6.47 2.11
N ARG A 109 -9.87 -6.32 2.86
CA ARG A 109 -10.35 -5.01 3.25
C ARG A 109 -9.81 -4.74 4.62
N ILE A 110 -9.18 -3.60 4.81
CA ILE A 110 -8.49 -3.30 6.05
C ILE A 110 -8.91 -1.92 6.53
N ASN A 111 -9.26 -1.82 7.79
CA ASN A 111 -9.58 -0.55 8.41
C ASN A 111 -8.31 -0.11 9.12
N VAL A 112 -7.86 1.09 8.83
CA VAL A 112 -6.62 1.60 9.37
C VAL A 112 -6.94 2.81 10.24
N SER A 113 -6.38 2.85 11.45
CA SER A 113 -6.54 4.02 12.29
C SER A 113 -5.22 4.78 12.27
N SER A 114 -5.17 5.91 12.96
CA SER A 114 -3.97 6.74 12.95
C SER A 114 -2.84 6.15 13.79
N VAL A 115 -3.13 5.15 14.62
CA VAL A 115 -2.09 4.54 15.46
C VAL A 115 -1.68 3.21 14.86
N PRO A 116 -0.53 2.68 15.24
CA PRO A 116 -0.10 1.39 14.71
C PRO A 116 -1.12 0.29 15.00
N GLY A 117 -1.33 -0.55 14.05
CA GLY A 117 -2.31 -1.63 14.16
C GLY A 117 -1.65 -2.99 14.01
N PRO A 118 -2.45 -4.01 13.77
CA PRO A 118 -1.91 -5.36 13.69
C PRO A 118 -1.19 -5.63 12.39
N LEU A 119 -0.46 -6.69 12.37
CA LEU A 119 0.20 -7.16 11.15
C LEU A 119 -0.83 -8.02 10.42
N HIS A 120 -1.18 -7.63 9.22
CA HIS A 120 -2.15 -8.36 8.42
C HIS A 120 -1.42 -9.36 7.55
N HIS A 121 -1.82 -10.61 7.60
CA HIS A 121 -1.13 -11.68 6.90
C HIS A 121 -1.84 -12.06 5.62
N PHE A 122 -1.08 -12.20 4.54
CA PHE A 122 -1.59 -12.76 3.30
C PHE A 122 -0.89 -14.10 3.13
N HIS A 123 -1.67 -15.16 2.94
CA HIS A 123 -1.12 -16.49 2.79
C HIS A 123 -1.58 -17.08 1.48
N TRP A 124 -0.64 -17.52 0.66
CA TRP A 124 -0.97 -18.20 -0.59
C TRP A 124 -0.85 -19.70 -0.39
N LYS A 125 -1.80 -20.45 -0.90
CA LYS A 125 -1.75 -21.88 -0.74
C LYS A 125 -0.63 -22.46 -1.56
N VAL A 126 0.06 -23.44 -0.97
CA VAL A 126 1.09 -24.14 -1.70
C VAL A 126 0.39 -25.08 -2.68
N ALA A 127 0.91 -25.16 -3.89
CA ALA A 127 0.29 -26.01 -4.87
C ALA A 127 0.32 -27.46 -4.43
N ALA A 128 -0.73 -28.18 -4.72
CA ALA A 128 -0.80 -29.58 -4.37
C ALA A 128 0.19 -30.34 -5.22
N GLN A 129 0.80 -31.36 -4.65
CA GLN A 129 1.79 -32.15 -5.36
C GLN A 129 1.20 -33.44 -5.89
#